data_9d143849ac18d93eb15809cea67df6d3
#
_entry.id   9d143849ac18d93eb15809cea67df6d3
#
_cell.length_a   1.000
_cell.length_b   1.000
_cell.length_c   1.000
_cell.angle_alpha   90.00
_cell.angle_beta   90.00
_cell.angle_gamma   90.00
#
_symmetry.space_group_name_H-M   'P 1'
#
loop_
_entity.id
_entity.type
_entity.pdbx_description
1 polymer ?
#
loop_
_entity_poly.entity_id
_entity_poly.type
_entity_poly.pdbx_seq_one_letter_code
_entity_poly.pdbx_strand_id
1 'polypeptide(L)'
;MAFVAPLMAALPAGLGTALSIGGSAIGAIGAIQSGNAASAAASYNAKTADRDAVVADQNRKLAITQARIDAEDTRRDNRRTLASIRANYGASGLSMAGSPLDVLEDTAVEQELDARRVEYEGRARGREGALQMLGLGESAALDRAEAKTSKTAGYLSGFGTALSGAGRTLSRTA
;
A
#
# COMPACT_ATOMS: atom_id res chain seq x y z
N MET A 1 -40.94 2.20 25.53
CA MET A 1 -40.54 3.42 24.80
C MET A 1 -41.76 4.25 24.41
N ALA A 2 -42.45 4.87 25.36
CA ALA A 2 -43.68 5.60 25.08
C ALA A 2 -43.88 6.81 26.01
N PHE A 3 -42.81 7.55 26.35
CA PHE A 3 -42.90 8.67 27.30
C PHE A 3 -42.30 10.00 26.81
N VAL A 4 -41.93 10.14 25.52
CA VAL A 4 -41.31 11.39 24.99
C VAL A 4 -42.29 12.24 24.16
N ALA A 5 -43.45 11.70 23.76
CA ALA A 5 -44.39 12.39 22.88
C ALA A 5 -45.21 13.55 23.51
N PRO A 6 -45.55 13.61 24.80
CA PRO A 6 -46.35 14.73 25.29
C PRO A 6 -45.55 15.97 25.74
N LEU A 7 -44.23 15.92 25.81
CA LEU A 7 -43.41 17.07 26.27
C LEU A 7 -43.17 18.13 25.17
N MET A 8 -43.33 17.77 23.89
CA MET A 8 -43.10 18.69 22.78
C MET A 8 -44.29 19.64 22.45
N ALA A 9 -45.49 19.34 23.00
CA ALA A 9 -46.70 20.12 22.69
C ALA A 9 -46.87 21.39 23.54
N ALA A 10 -46.03 21.60 24.55
CA ALA A 10 -46.16 22.72 25.50
C ALA A 10 -45.04 23.78 25.41
N LEU A 11 -44.19 23.72 24.37
CA LEU A 11 -43.12 24.72 24.21
C LEU A 11 -43.70 25.98 23.50
N PRO A 12 -43.53 27.20 24.07
CA PRO A 12 -43.96 28.42 23.42
C PRO A 12 -43.20 28.58 22.08
N ALA A 13 -43.89 29.09 21.04
CA ALA A 13 -43.42 29.17 19.66
C ALA A 13 -42.01 29.83 19.51
N GLY A 14 -41.60 30.65 20.45
CA GLY A 14 -40.28 31.29 20.50
C GLY A 14 -39.12 30.33 20.86
N LEU A 15 -39.37 29.25 21.61
CA LEU A 15 -38.33 28.26 21.93
C LEU A 15 -38.07 27.28 20.79
N GLY A 16 -39.08 27.01 19.97
CA GLY A 16 -38.92 26.17 18.76
C GLY A 16 -38.01 26.79 17.71
N THR A 17 -38.03 28.11 17.56
CA THR A 17 -37.08 28.82 16.63
C THR A 17 -35.68 28.90 17.21
N ALA A 18 -35.51 29.10 18.49
CA ALA A 18 -34.19 29.08 19.13
C ALA A 18 -33.52 27.71 19.08
N LEU A 19 -34.29 26.64 19.26
CA LEU A 19 -33.79 25.25 19.13
C LEU A 19 -33.46 24.89 17.66
N SER A 20 -34.19 25.40 16.66
CA SER A 20 -33.92 25.14 15.26
C SER A 20 -32.66 25.86 14.75
N ILE A 21 -32.38 27.06 15.26
CA ILE A 21 -31.14 27.81 14.95
C ILE A 21 -29.96 27.16 15.65
N GLY A 22 -30.10 26.77 16.93
CA GLY A 22 -29.07 26.04 17.68
C GLY A 22 -28.76 24.67 17.05
N GLY A 23 -29.79 23.93 16.63
CA GLY A 23 -29.61 22.64 15.93
C GLY A 23 -28.89 22.73 14.61
N SER A 24 -29.13 23.76 13.80
CA SER A 24 -28.43 23.96 12.52
C SER A 24 -26.97 24.40 12.71
N ALA A 25 -26.68 25.19 13.74
CA ALA A 25 -25.30 25.58 14.07
C ALA A 25 -24.48 24.37 14.57
N ILE A 26 -25.06 23.53 15.45
CA ILE A 26 -24.43 22.29 15.91
C ILE A 26 -24.22 21.31 14.75
N GLY A 27 -25.20 21.17 13.84
CA GLY A 27 -25.09 20.35 12.64
C GLY A 27 -23.98 20.82 11.70
N ALA A 28 -23.85 22.13 11.50
CA ALA A 28 -22.76 22.70 10.68
C ALA A 28 -21.37 22.44 11.26
N ILE A 29 -21.20 22.64 12.58
CA ILE A 29 -19.94 22.33 13.28
C ILE A 29 -19.62 20.83 13.19
N GLY A 30 -20.63 19.96 13.38
CA GLY A 30 -20.47 18.51 13.25
C GLY A 30 -20.02 18.09 11.86
N ALA A 31 -20.57 18.69 10.81
CA ALA A 31 -20.19 18.41 9.42
C ALA A 31 -18.73 18.84 9.12
N ILE A 32 -18.32 20.00 9.60
CA ILE A 32 -16.93 20.48 9.44
C ILE A 32 -15.97 19.57 10.22
N GLN A 33 -16.32 19.20 11.44
CA GLN A 33 -15.50 18.33 12.28
C GLN A 33 -15.35 16.93 11.67
N SER A 34 -16.43 16.34 11.14
CA SER A 34 -16.38 15.05 10.46
C SER A 34 -15.54 15.10 9.19
N GLY A 35 -15.64 16.17 8.39
CA GLY A 35 -14.80 16.38 7.21
C GLY A 35 -13.32 16.54 7.57
N ASN A 36 -12.99 17.24 8.65
CA ASN A 36 -11.62 17.38 9.12
C ASN A 36 -11.08 16.04 9.67
N ALA A 37 -11.88 15.26 10.38
CA ALA A 37 -11.49 13.93 10.88
C ALA A 37 -11.23 12.95 9.71
N ALA A 38 -12.12 12.91 8.72
CA ALA A 38 -11.94 12.09 7.51
C ALA A 38 -10.68 12.52 6.72
N SER A 39 -10.46 13.82 6.56
CA SER A 39 -9.24 14.35 5.93
C SER A 39 -7.96 13.98 6.69
N ALA A 40 -8.00 14.02 8.02
CA ALA A 40 -6.86 13.62 8.85
C ALA A 40 -6.58 12.12 8.72
N ALA A 41 -7.62 11.27 8.73
CA ALA A 41 -7.49 9.83 8.55
C ALA A 41 -6.91 9.49 7.17
N ALA A 42 -7.44 10.06 6.10
CA ALA A 42 -6.93 9.85 4.74
C ALA A 42 -5.47 10.36 4.60
N SER A 43 -5.12 11.49 5.21
CA SER A 43 -3.75 12.00 5.23
C SER A 43 -2.79 11.08 6.00
N TYR A 44 -3.26 10.43 7.06
CA TYR A 44 -2.48 9.43 7.79
C TYR A 44 -2.27 8.17 6.96
N ASN A 45 -3.33 7.67 6.30
CA ASN A 45 -3.26 6.51 5.41
C ASN A 45 -2.27 6.75 4.27
N ALA A 46 -2.31 7.93 3.62
CA ALA A 46 -1.36 8.31 2.59
C ALA A 46 0.10 8.25 3.09
N LYS A 47 0.37 8.76 4.29
CA LYS A 47 1.72 8.69 4.89
C LYS A 47 2.15 7.27 5.22
N THR A 48 1.23 6.41 5.61
CA THR A 48 1.51 4.99 5.86
C THR A 48 1.84 4.30 4.55
N ALA A 49 1.04 4.50 3.50
CA ALA A 49 1.31 3.95 2.17
C ALA A 49 2.65 4.43 1.59
N ASP A 50 3.05 5.69 1.80
CA ASP A 50 4.38 6.18 1.43
C ASP A 50 5.52 5.43 2.15
N ARG A 51 5.37 5.17 3.45
CA ARG A 51 6.35 4.41 4.22
C ARG A 51 6.42 2.97 3.75
N ASP A 52 5.28 2.36 3.50
CA ASP A 52 5.19 0.98 3.01
C ASP A 52 5.80 0.87 1.61
N ALA A 53 5.64 1.87 0.75
CA ALA A 53 6.32 1.95 -0.55
C ALA A 53 7.85 1.99 -0.40
N VAL A 54 8.38 2.74 0.57
CA VAL A 54 9.83 2.77 0.87
C VAL A 54 10.31 1.41 1.35
N VAL A 55 9.56 0.75 2.23
CA VAL A 55 9.89 -0.61 2.73
C VAL A 55 9.85 -1.62 1.58
N ALA A 56 8.84 -1.54 0.70
CA ALA A 56 8.74 -2.39 -0.49
C ALA A 56 9.95 -2.21 -1.43
N ASP A 57 10.44 -0.97 -1.64
CA ASP A 57 11.65 -0.72 -2.43
C ASP A 57 12.91 -1.30 -1.77
N GLN A 58 13.04 -1.17 -0.45
CA GLN A 58 14.15 -1.79 0.28
C GLN A 58 14.12 -3.31 0.16
N ASN A 59 12.96 -3.94 0.37
CA ASN A 59 12.78 -5.38 0.23
C ASN A 59 13.08 -5.85 -1.21
N ARG A 60 12.66 -5.07 -2.21
CA ARG A 60 12.98 -5.32 -3.62
C ARG A 60 14.49 -5.35 -3.86
N LYS A 61 15.22 -4.34 -3.36
CA LYS A 61 16.68 -4.25 -3.48
C LYS A 61 17.39 -5.40 -2.77
N LEU A 62 16.92 -5.75 -1.58
CA LEU A 62 17.43 -6.89 -0.82
C LEU A 62 17.22 -8.21 -1.56
N ALA A 63 16.03 -8.45 -2.13
CA ALA A 63 15.74 -9.67 -2.89
C ALA A 63 16.66 -9.82 -4.12
N ILE A 64 16.90 -8.73 -4.86
CA ILE A 64 17.82 -8.74 -6.01
C ILE A 64 19.26 -9.00 -5.56
N THR A 65 19.69 -8.36 -4.48
CA THR A 65 21.06 -8.51 -3.96
C THR A 65 21.28 -9.92 -3.43
N GLN A 66 20.30 -10.46 -2.68
CA GLN A 66 20.37 -11.82 -2.15
C GLN A 66 20.45 -12.86 -3.28
N ALA A 67 19.59 -12.75 -4.30
CA ALA A 67 19.62 -13.66 -5.44
C ALA A 67 20.95 -13.62 -6.20
N ARG A 68 21.62 -12.47 -6.24
CA ARG A 68 22.96 -12.34 -6.84
C ARG A 68 24.01 -13.06 -5.99
N ILE A 69 23.95 -12.93 -4.67
CA ILE A 69 24.84 -13.65 -3.76
C ILE A 69 24.62 -15.16 -3.88
N ASP A 70 23.36 -15.60 -3.85
CA ASP A 70 22.99 -17.01 -3.98
C ASP A 70 23.45 -17.61 -5.32
N ALA A 71 23.36 -16.86 -6.40
CA ALA A 71 23.88 -17.28 -7.71
C ALA A 71 25.42 -17.39 -7.73
N GLU A 72 26.11 -16.46 -7.05
CA GLU A 72 27.58 -16.54 -6.91
C GLU A 72 28.01 -17.74 -6.04
N ASP A 73 27.27 -18.03 -4.99
CA ASP A 73 27.53 -19.19 -4.15
C ASP A 73 27.24 -20.49 -4.93
N THR A 74 26.17 -20.56 -5.68
CA THR A 74 25.87 -21.67 -6.60
C THR A 74 27.03 -21.87 -7.58
N ARG A 75 27.57 -20.81 -8.20
CA ARG A 75 28.72 -20.90 -9.10
C ARG A 75 30.00 -21.39 -8.41
N ARG A 76 30.19 -21.02 -7.12
CA ARG A 76 31.35 -21.52 -6.35
C ARG A 76 31.24 -23.01 -6.08
N ASP A 77 30.07 -23.46 -5.66
CA ASP A 77 29.82 -24.87 -5.37
C ASP A 77 29.88 -25.72 -6.65
N ASN A 78 29.37 -25.21 -7.74
CA ASN A 78 29.48 -25.83 -9.05
C ASN A 78 30.94 -25.99 -9.51
N ARG A 79 31.80 -24.96 -9.31
CA ARG A 79 33.23 -25.06 -9.58
C ARG A 79 33.92 -26.11 -8.72
N ARG A 80 33.53 -26.24 -7.44
CA ARG A 80 34.07 -27.28 -6.55
C ARG A 80 33.67 -28.67 -7.03
N THR A 81 32.42 -28.83 -7.44
CA THR A 81 31.89 -30.09 -7.99
C THR A 81 32.62 -30.48 -9.26
N LEU A 82 32.80 -29.57 -10.21
CA LEU A 82 33.57 -29.83 -11.44
C LEU A 82 35.04 -30.17 -11.15
N ALA A 83 35.67 -29.50 -10.17
CA ALA A 83 37.03 -29.82 -9.77
C ALA A 83 37.13 -31.22 -9.14
N SER A 84 36.14 -31.61 -8.33
CA SER A 84 36.06 -32.97 -7.75
C SER A 84 35.88 -34.03 -8.85
N ILE A 85 35.03 -33.78 -9.83
CA ILE A 85 34.82 -34.69 -10.96
C ILE A 85 36.14 -34.86 -11.73
N ARG A 86 36.83 -33.76 -12.06
CA ARG A 86 38.14 -33.79 -12.74
C ARG A 86 39.20 -34.58 -11.96
N ALA A 87 39.24 -34.36 -10.62
CA ALA A 87 40.16 -35.09 -9.77
C ALA A 87 39.89 -36.61 -9.76
N ASN A 88 38.62 -36.99 -9.70
CA ASN A 88 38.21 -38.39 -9.75
C ASN A 88 38.57 -39.06 -11.09
N TYR A 89 38.35 -38.41 -12.23
CA TYR A 89 38.79 -38.89 -13.53
C TYR A 89 40.31 -39.04 -13.59
N GLY A 90 41.07 -38.05 -13.11
CA GLY A 90 42.52 -38.15 -13.03
C GLY A 90 43.03 -39.27 -12.17
N ALA A 91 42.37 -39.51 -11.00
CA ALA A 91 42.72 -40.64 -10.10
C ALA A 91 42.41 -42.01 -10.69
N SER A 92 41.39 -42.12 -11.55
CA SER A 92 41.05 -43.37 -12.22
C SER A 92 41.93 -43.73 -13.40
N GLY A 93 42.88 -42.88 -13.75
CA GLY A 93 43.80 -43.08 -14.90
C GLY A 93 43.12 -42.96 -16.27
N LEU A 94 41.88 -42.46 -16.33
CA LEU A 94 41.17 -42.24 -17.58
C LEU A 94 41.65 -40.97 -18.26
N SER A 95 41.78 -41.01 -19.60
CA SER A 95 42.06 -39.80 -20.38
C SER A 95 40.88 -38.85 -20.32
N MET A 96 41.16 -37.56 -20.13
CA MET A 96 40.18 -36.48 -20.17
C MET A 96 39.79 -36.04 -21.58
N ALA A 97 40.21 -36.80 -22.60
CA ALA A 97 39.88 -36.53 -24.00
C ALA A 97 38.63 -37.28 -24.46
N GLY A 98 37.85 -36.68 -25.34
CA GLY A 98 36.60 -37.29 -25.87
C GLY A 98 35.43 -37.23 -24.90
N SER A 99 34.70 -38.31 -24.81
CA SER A 99 33.42 -38.40 -24.05
C SER A 99 33.46 -37.90 -22.60
N PRO A 100 34.52 -38.07 -21.80
CA PRO A 100 34.61 -37.47 -20.46
C PRO A 100 34.67 -35.94 -20.49
N LEU A 101 35.28 -35.37 -21.47
CA LEU A 101 35.37 -33.90 -21.64
C LEU A 101 33.97 -33.34 -22.03
N ASP A 102 33.28 -33.99 -22.94
CA ASP A 102 31.95 -33.58 -23.40
C ASP A 102 30.95 -33.57 -22.19
N VAL A 103 31.00 -34.59 -21.34
CA VAL A 103 30.16 -34.65 -20.12
C VAL A 103 30.49 -33.51 -19.15
N LEU A 104 31.78 -33.15 -19.01
CA LEU A 104 32.16 -32.04 -18.14
C LEU A 104 31.70 -30.69 -18.68
N GLU A 105 31.74 -30.49 -20.00
CA GLU A 105 31.26 -29.28 -20.65
C GLU A 105 29.76 -29.15 -20.53
N ASP A 106 29.00 -30.21 -20.80
CA ASP A 106 27.55 -30.21 -20.59
C ASP A 106 27.17 -29.93 -19.13
N THR A 107 27.84 -30.59 -18.18
CA THR A 107 27.63 -30.32 -16.76
C THR A 107 27.92 -28.86 -16.39
N ALA A 108 28.98 -28.27 -16.94
CA ALA A 108 29.32 -26.89 -16.67
C ALA A 108 28.26 -25.91 -17.24
N VAL A 109 27.70 -26.20 -18.40
CA VAL A 109 26.61 -25.42 -19.01
C VAL A 109 25.34 -25.52 -18.17
N GLU A 110 24.93 -26.71 -17.75
CA GLU A 110 23.75 -26.90 -16.90
C GLU A 110 23.90 -26.15 -15.57
N GLN A 111 25.06 -26.25 -14.93
CA GLN A 111 25.35 -25.56 -13.69
C GLN A 111 25.33 -24.03 -13.82
N GLU A 112 25.79 -23.46 -14.93
CA GLU A 112 25.67 -22.03 -15.20
C GLU A 112 24.20 -21.64 -15.45
N LEU A 113 23.42 -22.49 -16.12
CA LEU A 113 21.97 -22.26 -16.28
C LEU A 113 21.24 -22.22 -14.93
N ASP A 114 21.61 -23.09 -13.99
CA ASP A 114 21.03 -23.07 -12.64
C ASP A 114 21.37 -21.77 -11.89
N ALA A 115 22.60 -21.30 -11.93
CA ALA A 115 22.97 -20.02 -11.34
C ALA A 115 22.20 -18.85 -11.98
N ARG A 116 22.00 -18.88 -13.30
CA ARG A 116 21.18 -17.86 -14.01
C ARG A 116 19.70 -17.93 -13.66
N ARG A 117 19.15 -19.11 -13.39
CA ARG A 117 17.77 -19.27 -12.90
C ARG A 117 17.59 -18.57 -11.55
N VAL A 118 18.53 -18.74 -10.62
CA VAL A 118 18.51 -18.03 -9.32
C VAL A 118 18.50 -16.51 -9.51
N GLU A 119 19.36 -15.98 -10.40
CA GLU A 119 19.34 -14.56 -10.71
C GLU A 119 18.03 -14.09 -11.35
N TYR A 120 17.48 -14.89 -12.25
CA TYR A 120 16.22 -14.58 -12.91
C TYR A 120 15.05 -14.52 -11.91
N GLU A 121 14.98 -15.48 -11.00
CA GLU A 121 13.97 -15.49 -9.92
C GLU A 121 14.10 -14.27 -9.02
N GLY A 122 15.32 -13.87 -8.67
CA GLY A 122 15.54 -12.64 -7.91
C GLY A 122 15.07 -11.37 -8.64
N ARG A 123 15.31 -11.31 -9.96
CA ARG A 123 14.80 -10.21 -10.80
C ARG A 123 13.27 -10.24 -10.93
N ALA A 124 12.66 -11.43 -10.96
CA ALA A 124 11.21 -11.58 -10.98
C ALA A 124 10.58 -11.06 -9.68
N ARG A 125 11.10 -11.49 -8.52
CA ARG A 125 10.69 -10.94 -7.20
C ARG A 125 10.93 -9.44 -7.12
N GLY A 126 12.03 -8.95 -7.69
CA GLY A 126 12.30 -7.52 -7.78
C GLY A 126 11.26 -6.75 -8.60
N ARG A 127 10.76 -7.31 -9.70
CA ARG A 127 9.67 -6.70 -10.49
C ARG A 127 8.35 -6.70 -9.72
N GLU A 128 8.03 -7.77 -9.03
CA GLU A 128 6.85 -7.87 -8.19
C GLU A 128 6.88 -6.80 -7.08
N GLY A 129 8.01 -6.65 -6.39
CA GLY A 129 8.21 -5.57 -5.42
C GLY A 129 8.09 -4.16 -6.02
N ALA A 130 8.51 -3.95 -7.28
CA ALA A 130 8.33 -2.69 -7.99
C ALA A 130 6.84 -2.40 -8.28
N LEU A 131 6.08 -3.40 -8.69
CA LEU A 131 4.63 -3.26 -8.90
C LEU A 131 3.90 -2.96 -7.59
N GLN A 132 4.27 -3.62 -6.50
CA GLN A 132 3.74 -3.33 -5.17
C GLN A 132 4.03 -1.88 -4.74
N MET A 133 5.26 -1.40 -4.95
CA MET A 133 5.63 -0.01 -4.66
C MET A 133 4.80 0.99 -5.46
N LEU A 134 4.55 0.73 -6.76
CA LEU A 134 3.71 1.58 -7.60
C LEU A 134 2.27 1.61 -7.10
N GLY A 135 1.67 0.45 -6.77
CA GLY A 135 0.32 0.37 -6.21
C GLY A 135 0.17 1.13 -4.88
N LEU A 136 1.17 1.05 -4.01
CA LEU A 136 1.21 1.83 -2.76
C LEU A 136 1.33 3.34 -3.04
N GLY A 137 2.11 3.75 -4.03
CA GLY A 137 2.21 5.14 -4.47
C GLY A 137 0.89 5.70 -5.02
N GLU A 138 0.18 4.89 -5.79
CA GLU A 138 -1.14 5.25 -6.32
C GLU A 138 -2.18 5.36 -5.19
N SER A 139 -2.21 4.41 -4.26
CA SER A 139 -3.11 4.49 -3.09
C SER A 139 -2.83 5.73 -2.25
N ALA A 140 -1.58 6.06 -1.99
CA ALA A 140 -1.20 7.28 -1.29
C ALA A 140 -1.66 8.56 -2.02
N ALA A 141 -1.63 8.57 -3.35
CA ALA A 141 -2.12 9.70 -4.15
C ALA A 141 -3.64 9.84 -4.06
N LEU A 142 -4.37 8.72 -4.11
CA LEU A 142 -5.83 8.69 -3.93
C LEU A 142 -6.23 9.16 -2.53
N ASP A 143 -5.58 8.67 -1.48
CA ASP A 143 -5.83 9.08 -0.10
C ASP A 143 -5.59 10.58 0.10
N ARG A 144 -4.56 11.16 -0.55
CA ARG A 144 -4.33 12.62 -0.52
C ARG A 144 -5.43 13.40 -1.24
N ALA A 145 -5.96 12.87 -2.35
CA ALA A 145 -7.09 13.48 -3.05
C ALA A 145 -8.35 13.41 -2.19
N GLU A 146 -8.62 12.25 -1.57
CA GLU A 146 -9.73 12.05 -0.65
C GLU A 146 -9.63 12.99 0.55
N ALA A 147 -8.45 13.16 1.14
CA ALA A 147 -8.24 14.09 2.24
C ALA A 147 -8.63 15.53 1.89
N LYS A 148 -8.30 15.99 0.67
CA LYS A 148 -8.69 17.31 0.19
C LYS A 148 -10.20 17.41 -0.04
N THR A 149 -10.78 16.40 -0.68
CA THR A 149 -12.21 16.34 -1.00
C THR A 149 -13.08 16.29 0.26
N SER A 150 -12.71 15.45 1.22
CA SER A 150 -13.42 15.31 2.51
C SER A 150 -13.43 16.61 3.30
N LYS A 151 -12.30 17.33 3.30
CA LYS A 151 -12.21 18.64 3.94
C LYS A 151 -13.15 19.65 3.27
N THR A 152 -13.13 19.74 1.94
CA THR A 152 -13.98 20.64 1.18
C THR A 152 -15.46 20.30 1.33
N ALA A 153 -15.81 19.00 1.26
CA ALA A 153 -17.16 18.52 1.46
C ALA A 153 -17.69 18.83 2.87
N GLY A 154 -16.84 18.70 3.90
CA GLY A 154 -17.21 19.07 5.28
C GLY A 154 -17.56 20.56 5.40
N TYR A 155 -16.79 21.43 4.78
CA TYR A 155 -17.12 22.88 4.74
C TYR A 155 -18.40 23.15 3.97
N LEU A 156 -18.56 22.59 2.77
CA LEU A 156 -19.77 22.80 1.94
C LEU A 156 -21.03 22.30 2.63
N SER A 157 -20.97 21.11 3.23
CA SER A 157 -22.12 20.58 3.98
C SER A 157 -22.44 21.39 5.25
N GLY A 158 -21.41 21.87 5.94
CA GLY A 158 -21.57 22.77 7.08
C GLY A 158 -22.25 24.07 6.68
N PHE A 159 -21.82 24.72 5.61
CA PHE A 159 -22.47 25.92 5.07
C PHE A 159 -23.91 25.63 4.61
N GLY A 160 -24.14 24.52 3.90
CA GLY A 160 -25.48 24.12 3.44
C GLY A 160 -26.44 23.91 4.63
N THR A 161 -25.97 23.30 5.71
CA THR A 161 -26.77 23.10 6.93
C THR A 161 -27.08 24.42 7.62
N ALA A 162 -26.14 25.33 7.70
CA ALA A 162 -26.35 26.66 8.29
C ALA A 162 -27.36 27.50 7.50
N LEU A 163 -27.25 27.52 6.16
CA LEU A 163 -28.16 28.23 5.27
C LEU A 163 -29.58 27.67 5.29
N SER A 164 -29.73 26.32 5.28
CA SER A 164 -31.04 25.67 5.33
C SER A 164 -31.75 25.91 6.67
N GLY A 165 -31.01 26.03 7.76
CA GLY A 165 -31.54 26.42 9.05
C GLY A 165 -32.05 27.85 9.08
N ALA A 166 -31.28 28.79 8.51
CA ALA A 166 -31.68 30.20 8.40
C ALA A 166 -32.92 30.41 7.50
N GLY A 167 -32.97 29.69 6.36
CA GLY A 167 -34.13 29.78 5.44
C GLY A 167 -35.46 29.31 6.03
N ARG A 168 -35.43 28.26 6.88
CA ARG A 168 -36.65 27.77 7.58
C ARG A 168 -37.17 28.73 8.64
N THR A 169 -36.33 29.57 9.22
CA THR A 169 -36.77 30.58 10.20
C THR A 169 -37.44 31.77 9.52
N LEU A 170 -36.93 32.19 8.36
CA LEU A 170 -37.49 33.33 7.60
C LEU A 170 -38.87 32.97 6.98
N SER A 171 -39.08 31.75 6.51
CA SER A 171 -40.36 31.30 5.95
C SER A 171 -41.49 31.12 6.98
N ARG A 172 -41.17 31.08 8.30
CA ARG A 172 -42.14 30.95 9.38
C ARG A 172 -42.60 32.28 9.95
N THR A 173 -41.92 33.38 9.64
CA THR A 173 -42.21 34.74 10.14
C THR A 173 -42.92 35.59 9.07
N ALA A 174 -43.13 35.09 7.88
CA ALA A 174 -43.98 35.63 6.84
C ALA A 174 -45.36 34.93 6.78
#